data_3cf7b5dbfd18d2f71b5b1f35ab70b17c
#
_entry.id   3cf7b5dbfd18d2f71b5b1f35ab70b17c
#
_cell.length_a   1.000
_cell.length_b   1.000
_cell.length_c   1.000
_cell.angle_alpha   90.00
_cell.angle_beta   90.00
_cell.angle_gamma   90.00
#
_symmetry.space_group_name_H-M   'P 1'
#
loop_
_entity.id
_entity.type
_entity.pdbx_description
1 polymer ?
#
loop_
_entity_poly.entity_id
_entity_poly.type
_entity_poly.pdbx_seq_one_letter_code
_entity_poly.pdbx_strand_id
1 'polypeptide(L)'
;LKLIEKMEINKDYFINTVKKALDAKVKVSGGDLRFGQYLNKSLVNAENEAKAMGDEYVSVEHLFLSLLTQPSPSMKKIFNEFGITRERFLQALSTVRGNQRVVSDNPEATYDTLNKYGEDLVEKARNQKLDPVIGRDAEIRNIIRILSRKTKNNPVLIGEPGVGKTAAIEGLAQRIVAGDVPEGLKEKKIFALDMGALVAGAKYRGEFEERLKAVLEEVKKSEGEIILFIDELHLIVGVGKTDGAMNAGNMLKPMLARGELHCIGATTLDEYRQYIEKDAALARRFQPVMVDEPTVEDTISILRGLKERYEVFHGVKITDSALVAAATLSHRYITDRFLPDKAIDLVDQACALIKTELDSMPTELDEQRRKIM
;
A
#
# COMPACT_ATOMS: atom_id res chain seq x y z
N LEU A 1 -4.36 6.91 18.44
CA LEU A 1 -2.90 7.09 18.51
C LEU A 1 -2.33 7.71 17.23
N LYS A 2 -2.78 7.31 16.01
CA LYS A 2 -2.38 7.95 14.73
C LYS A 2 -2.63 9.47 14.73
N LEU A 3 -3.72 9.94 15.30
CA LEU A 3 -4.03 11.38 15.42
C LEU A 3 -3.02 12.11 16.32
N ILE A 4 -2.55 11.46 17.39
CA ILE A 4 -1.51 12.02 18.29
C ILE A 4 -0.18 12.19 17.53
N GLU A 5 0.19 11.21 16.70
CA GLU A 5 1.38 11.28 15.84
C GLU A 5 1.24 12.39 14.77
N LYS A 6 0.04 12.53 14.16
CA LYS A 6 -0.24 13.60 13.18
C LYS A 6 -0.22 15.01 13.79
N MET A 7 -0.42 15.13 15.10
CA MET A 7 -0.21 16.38 15.83
C MET A 7 1.25 16.60 16.23
N GLU A 8 2.19 15.80 15.71
CA GLU A 8 3.64 15.86 16.02
C GLU A 8 3.95 15.66 17.51
N ILE A 9 3.11 14.86 18.20
CA ILE A 9 3.29 14.51 19.60
C ILE A 9 3.93 13.14 19.71
N ASN A 10 4.98 13.02 20.52
CA ASN A 10 5.62 11.72 20.78
C ASN A 10 4.62 10.79 21.48
N LYS A 11 4.22 9.74 20.77
CA LYS A 11 3.21 8.76 21.19
C LYS A 11 3.55 8.08 22.49
N ASP A 12 4.80 7.61 22.64
CA ASP A 12 5.21 6.83 23.80
C ASP A 12 5.27 7.71 25.04
N TYR A 13 5.73 8.95 24.89
CA TYR A 13 5.76 9.91 25.99
C TYR A 13 4.34 10.26 26.43
N PHE A 14 3.41 10.51 25.47
CA PHE A 14 1.99 10.75 25.77
C PHE A 14 1.35 9.57 26.52
N ILE A 15 1.52 8.34 26.01
CA ILE A 15 0.99 7.13 26.64
C ILE A 15 1.54 6.97 28.08
N ASN A 16 2.83 7.16 28.27
CA ASN A 16 3.47 7.03 29.57
C ASN A 16 2.97 8.11 30.56
N THR A 17 2.74 9.34 30.10
CA THR A 17 2.18 10.42 30.93
C THR A 17 0.75 10.09 31.35
N VAL A 18 -0.08 9.60 30.42
CA VAL A 18 -1.46 9.14 30.75
C VAL A 18 -1.45 7.98 31.72
N LYS A 19 -0.59 6.98 31.52
CA LYS A 19 -0.46 5.83 32.44
C LYS A 19 -0.03 6.28 33.85
N LYS A 20 0.97 7.13 33.96
CA LYS A 20 1.39 7.71 35.27
C LYS A 20 0.24 8.43 35.97
N ALA A 21 -0.54 9.20 35.23
CA ALA A 21 -1.70 9.91 35.79
C ALA A 21 -2.82 8.95 36.24
N LEU A 22 -2.98 7.79 35.58
CA LEU A 22 -3.92 6.76 35.98
C LEU A 22 -3.44 5.98 37.20
N ASP A 23 -2.15 5.65 37.25
CA ASP A 23 -1.56 4.92 38.40
C ASP A 23 -1.52 5.74 39.67
N ALA A 24 -1.43 7.06 39.56
CA ALA A 24 -1.50 8.00 40.69
C ALA A 24 -2.91 8.12 41.31
N LYS A 25 -3.96 7.54 40.68
CA LYS A 25 -5.30 7.53 41.24
C LYS A 25 -5.46 6.48 42.32
N VAL A 26 -6.24 6.83 43.35
CA VAL A 26 -6.58 5.90 44.43
C VAL A 26 -7.35 4.69 43.87
N LYS A 27 -6.81 3.50 44.05
CA LYS A 27 -7.48 2.24 43.69
C LYS A 27 -8.39 1.82 44.84
N VAL A 28 -9.69 1.65 44.57
CA VAL A 28 -10.67 1.16 45.56
C VAL A 28 -11.05 -0.24 45.14
N SER A 29 -11.00 -1.19 46.10
CA SER A 29 -11.48 -2.57 45.94
C SER A 29 -12.78 -2.78 46.71
N GLY A 30 -13.76 -3.47 46.09
CA GLY A 30 -14.95 -3.95 46.81
C GLY A 30 -16.21 -3.08 46.67
N GLY A 31 -16.39 -2.38 45.56
CA GLY A 31 -17.65 -1.66 45.27
C GLY A 31 -18.16 -1.93 43.85
N ASP A 32 -19.45 -1.66 43.60
CA ASP A 32 -20.02 -1.70 42.25
C ASP A 32 -19.35 -0.64 41.35
N LEU A 33 -18.97 -1.04 40.14
CA LEU A 33 -18.46 -0.14 39.14
C LEU A 33 -19.54 0.82 38.66
N ARG A 34 -19.37 2.13 38.91
CA ARG A 34 -20.29 3.18 38.44
C ARG A 34 -19.53 4.18 37.61
N PHE A 35 -20.17 4.65 36.54
CA PHE A 35 -19.61 5.75 35.73
C PHE A 35 -19.55 7.05 36.53
N GLY A 36 -18.37 7.65 36.55
CA GLY A 36 -18.21 8.96 37.19
C GLY A 36 -18.90 10.07 36.37
N GLN A 37 -19.19 11.21 37.02
CA GLN A 37 -19.89 12.34 36.38
C GLN A 37 -19.20 12.83 35.10
N TYR A 38 -17.86 12.89 35.07
CA TYR A 38 -17.10 13.32 33.88
C TYR A 38 -17.28 12.35 32.71
N LEU A 39 -17.28 11.04 32.99
CA LEU A 39 -17.45 10.05 31.93
C LEU A 39 -18.86 10.09 31.35
N ASN A 40 -19.91 10.18 32.22
CA ASN A 40 -21.28 10.31 31.77
C ASN A 40 -21.50 11.56 30.90
N LYS A 41 -20.97 12.71 31.33
CA LYS A 41 -20.99 13.94 30.50
C LYS A 41 -20.27 13.79 29.18
N SER A 42 -19.11 13.11 29.18
CA SER A 42 -18.35 12.87 27.97
C SER A 42 -19.06 11.96 26.98
N LEU A 43 -19.78 10.94 27.46
CA LEU A 43 -20.58 10.06 26.60
C LEU A 43 -21.74 10.81 25.93
N VAL A 44 -22.47 11.62 26.69
CA VAL A 44 -23.59 12.43 26.14
C VAL A 44 -23.06 13.49 25.15
N ASN A 45 -21.94 14.12 25.46
CA ASN A 45 -21.35 15.10 24.53
C ASN A 45 -20.79 14.44 23.27
N ALA A 46 -20.27 13.21 23.33
CA ALA A 46 -19.80 12.49 22.18
C ALA A 46 -20.91 12.21 21.15
N GLU A 47 -22.14 11.95 21.62
CA GLU A 47 -23.32 11.86 20.73
C GLU A 47 -23.62 13.20 20.03
N ASN A 48 -23.48 14.30 20.74
CA ASN A 48 -23.67 15.63 20.16
C ASN A 48 -22.58 15.98 19.13
N GLU A 49 -21.33 15.58 19.40
CA GLU A 49 -20.23 15.74 18.44
C GLU A 49 -20.46 14.90 17.17
N ALA A 50 -20.91 13.65 17.32
CA ALA A 50 -21.26 12.78 16.19
C ALA A 50 -22.38 13.40 15.33
N LYS A 51 -23.46 13.90 15.96
CA LYS A 51 -24.53 14.59 15.25
C LYS A 51 -24.07 15.85 14.54
N ALA A 52 -23.19 16.64 15.19
CA ALA A 52 -22.63 17.86 14.60
C ALA A 52 -21.74 17.57 13.37
N MET A 53 -21.07 16.41 13.33
CA MET A 53 -20.25 15.94 12.22
C MET A 53 -21.06 15.17 11.16
N GLY A 54 -22.36 14.94 11.38
CA GLY A 54 -23.24 14.20 10.48
C GLY A 54 -23.00 12.71 10.48
N ASP A 55 -22.46 12.17 11.55
CA ASP A 55 -22.14 10.76 11.72
C ASP A 55 -23.30 9.99 12.36
N GLU A 56 -23.50 8.73 11.94
CA GLU A 56 -24.58 7.86 12.46
C GLU A 56 -24.16 7.15 13.75
N TYR A 57 -22.87 6.95 13.96
CA TYR A 57 -22.31 6.25 15.12
C TYR A 57 -21.30 7.09 15.86
N VAL A 58 -21.23 6.90 17.18
CA VAL A 58 -20.21 7.53 18.03
C VAL A 58 -18.90 6.75 17.91
N SER A 59 -17.85 7.41 17.42
CA SER A 59 -16.49 6.85 17.33
C SER A 59 -15.56 7.37 18.43
N VAL A 60 -14.34 6.83 18.47
CA VAL A 60 -13.31 7.25 19.45
C VAL A 60 -12.95 8.74 19.29
N GLU A 61 -13.02 9.27 18.08
CA GLU A 61 -12.78 10.69 17.79
C GLU A 61 -13.81 11.59 18.49
N HIS A 62 -15.09 11.20 18.47
CA HIS A 62 -16.15 11.94 19.15
C HIS A 62 -15.96 11.93 20.66
N LEU A 63 -15.56 10.77 21.22
CA LEU A 63 -15.20 10.65 22.64
C LEU A 63 -14.02 11.56 22.99
N PHE A 64 -12.99 11.60 22.14
CA PHE A 64 -11.82 12.43 22.39
C PHE A 64 -12.15 13.92 22.27
N LEU A 65 -12.95 14.35 21.28
CA LEU A 65 -13.46 15.72 21.15
C LEU A 65 -14.28 16.13 22.38
N SER A 66 -15.13 15.23 22.85
CA SER A 66 -15.90 15.45 24.07
C SER A 66 -15.01 15.64 25.31
N LEU A 67 -13.93 14.84 25.44
CA LEU A 67 -12.94 14.99 26.49
C LEU A 67 -12.16 16.32 26.41
N LEU A 68 -11.90 16.82 25.19
CA LEU A 68 -11.29 18.14 24.98
C LEU A 68 -12.24 19.29 25.36
N THR A 69 -13.53 19.12 25.12
CA THR A 69 -14.55 20.13 25.44
C THR A 69 -14.81 20.22 26.95
N GLN A 70 -14.84 19.09 27.66
CA GLN A 70 -15.08 19.01 29.09
C GLN A 70 -14.06 18.11 29.81
N PRO A 71 -12.79 18.53 29.88
CA PRO A 71 -11.74 17.73 30.48
C PRO A 71 -11.87 17.69 32.02
N SER A 72 -11.56 16.53 32.61
CA SER A 72 -11.31 16.49 34.06
C SER A 72 -10.04 17.31 34.42
N PRO A 73 -9.86 17.75 35.68
CA PRO A 73 -8.70 18.56 36.06
C PRO A 73 -7.35 17.90 35.72
N SER A 74 -7.25 16.57 35.84
CA SER A 74 -6.04 15.84 35.48
C SER A 74 -5.82 15.76 33.96
N MET A 75 -6.88 15.60 33.16
CA MET A 75 -6.79 15.59 31.71
C MET A 75 -6.48 16.98 31.15
N LYS A 76 -7.04 18.03 31.75
CA LYS A 76 -6.73 19.40 31.34
C LYS A 76 -5.24 19.71 31.47
N LYS A 77 -4.58 19.21 32.52
CA LYS A 77 -3.12 19.35 32.68
C LYS A 77 -2.36 18.65 31.55
N ILE A 78 -2.73 17.41 31.23
CA ILE A 78 -2.11 16.62 30.16
C ILE A 78 -2.32 17.31 28.82
N PHE A 79 -3.54 17.72 28.48
CA PHE A 79 -3.80 18.40 27.20
C PHE A 79 -3.01 19.69 27.06
N ASN A 80 -2.88 20.47 28.14
CA ASN A 80 -2.06 21.70 28.13
C ASN A 80 -0.57 21.39 27.98
N GLU A 81 -0.06 20.35 28.64
CA GLU A 81 1.35 19.92 28.56
C GLU A 81 1.75 19.57 27.12
N PHE A 82 0.86 18.88 26.39
CA PHE A 82 1.10 18.46 25.01
C PHE A 82 0.57 19.45 23.97
N GLY A 83 0.00 20.57 24.37
CA GLY A 83 -0.58 21.57 23.47
C GLY A 83 -1.72 20.99 22.60
N ILE A 84 -2.51 20.05 23.14
CA ILE A 84 -3.64 19.44 22.45
C ILE A 84 -4.86 20.35 22.62
N THR A 85 -5.23 21.04 21.53
CA THR A 85 -6.45 21.85 21.45
C THR A 85 -7.48 21.19 20.54
N ARG A 86 -8.74 21.63 20.66
CA ARG A 86 -9.81 21.14 19.80
C ARG A 86 -9.51 21.43 18.31
N GLU A 87 -9.02 22.60 18.00
CA GLU A 87 -8.71 23.04 16.64
C GLU A 87 -7.59 22.18 16.04
N ARG A 88 -6.51 21.96 16.80
CA ARG A 88 -5.38 21.13 16.38
C ARG A 88 -5.79 19.67 16.16
N PHE A 89 -6.67 19.17 17.03
CA PHE A 89 -7.22 17.83 16.89
C PHE A 89 -8.13 17.70 15.65
N LEU A 90 -9.02 18.67 15.41
CA LEU A 90 -9.89 18.68 14.23
C LEU A 90 -9.09 18.80 12.93
N GLN A 91 -8.01 19.57 12.92
CA GLN A 91 -7.10 19.69 11.78
C GLN A 91 -6.41 18.33 11.49
N ALA A 92 -5.88 17.66 12.52
CA ALA A 92 -5.33 16.32 12.38
C ALA A 92 -6.38 15.31 11.93
N LEU A 93 -7.60 15.40 12.46
CA LEU A 93 -8.72 14.53 12.12
C LEU A 93 -9.13 14.72 10.65
N SER A 94 -9.22 15.96 10.16
CA SER A 94 -9.54 16.24 8.76
C SER A 94 -8.49 15.67 7.80
N THR A 95 -7.22 15.64 8.20
CA THR A 95 -6.13 15.05 7.41
C THR A 95 -6.22 13.51 7.34
N VAL A 96 -6.67 12.87 8.42
CA VAL A 96 -6.77 11.41 8.50
C VAL A 96 -8.09 10.89 7.96
N ARG A 97 -9.18 11.60 8.24
CA ARG A 97 -10.55 11.19 7.93
C ARG A 97 -11.02 11.71 6.57
N GLY A 98 -10.48 12.84 6.07
CA GLY A 98 -11.04 13.52 4.90
C GLY A 98 -12.52 13.90 5.12
N ASN A 99 -13.36 13.71 4.09
CA ASN A 99 -14.81 13.94 4.15
C ASN A 99 -15.64 12.71 4.50
N GLN A 100 -15.02 11.64 5.03
CA GLN A 100 -15.73 10.39 5.33
C GLN A 100 -16.62 10.52 6.57
N ARG A 101 -17.84 9.94 6.50
CA ARG A 101 -18.77 9.86 7.63
C ARG A 101 -18.68 8.50 8.31
N VAL A 102 -18.90 8.47 9.61
CA VAL A 102 -18.98 7.23 10.37
C VAL A 102 -20.37 6.62 10.21
N VAL A 103 -20.48 5.63 9.33
CA VAL A 103 -21.74 4.95 9.00
C VAL A 103 -21.73 3.48 9.40
N SER A 104 -20.76 3.03 10.19
CA SER A 104 -20.62 1.65 10.64
C SER A 104 -20.27 1.55 12.12
N ASP A 105 -20.63 0.41 12.74
CA ASP A 105 -20.32 0.08 14.15
C ASP A 105 -18.82 0.01 14.46
N ASN A 106 -17.97 -0.17 13.43
CA ASN A 106 -16.51 -0.27 13.59
C ASN A 106 -15.79 0.66 12.61
N PRO A 107 -15.82 1.99 12.84
CA PRO A 107 -15.23 2.98 11.96
C PRO A 107 -13.71 2.88 11.86
N GLU A 108 -13.04 2.44 12.92
CA GLU A 108 -11.57 2.27 12.93
C GLU A 108 -11.12 1.17 11.96
N ALA A 109 -11.89 0.10 11.80
CA ALA A 109 -11.61 -0.94 10.81
C ALA A 109 -11.76 -0.42 9.38
N THR A 110 -12.68 0.52 9.15
CA THR A 110 -12.93 1.13 7.84
C THR A 110 -11.81 2.11 7.47
N TYR A 111 -11.37 2.95 8.40
CA TYR A 111 -10.27 3.92 8.17
C TYR A 111 -8.92 3.27 7.90
N ASP A 112 -8.71 2.05 8.37
CA ASP A 112 -7.44 1.33 8.20
C ASP A 112 -7.50 0.25 7.11
N THR A 113 -8.67 0.06 6.45
CA THR A 113 -8.87 -1.02 5.47
C THR A 113 -7.88 -0.93 4.31
N LEU A 114 -7.71 0.26 3.72
CA LEU A 114 -6.75 0.45 2.64
C LEU A 114 -5.32 0.14 3.09
N ASN A 115 -4.88 0.74 4.19
CA ASN A 115 -3.52 0.51 4.72
C ASN A 115 -3.25 -0.94 5.15
N LYS A 116 -4.31 -1.70 5.45
CA LYS A 116 -4.20 -3.10 5.85
C LYS A 116 -4.07 -4.05 4.66
N TYR A 117 -4.68 -3.72 3.53
CA TYR A 117 -4.77 -4.61 2.37
C TYR A 117 -4.05 -4.08 1.14
N GLY A 118 -3.15 -3.13 1.30
CA GLY A 118 -2.31 -2.62 0.23
C GLY A 118 -1.55 -1.36 0.63
N GLU A 119 -1.02 -0.67 -0.35
CA GLU A 119 -0.15 0.47 -0.14
C GLU A 119 -0.34 1.56 -1.20
N ASP A 120 -0.16 2.81 -0.78
CA ASP A 120 -0.19 3.97 -1.68
C ASP A 120 1.20 4.17 -2.31
N LEU A 121 1.32 3.86 -3.61
CA LEU A 121 2.57 4.00 -4.35
C LEU A 121 2.96 5.48 -4.54
N VAL A 122 2.00 6.40 -4.61
CA VAL A 122 2.29 7.83 -4.72
C VAL A 122 2.86 8.36 -3.41
N GLU A 123 2.34 7.90 -2.27
CA GLU A 123 2.93 8.23 -0.96
C GLU A 123 4.34 7.64 -0.81
N LYS A 124 4.56 6.40 -1.26
CA LYS A 124 5.90 5.79 -1.31
C LYS A 124 6.87 6.58 -2.18
N ALA A 125 6.42 7.01 -3.38
CA ALA A 125 7.22 7.83 -4.27
C ALA A 125 7.59 9.18 -3.63
N ARG A 126 6.63 9.84 -2.98
CA ARG A 126 6.85 11.10 -2.25
C ARG A 126 7.87 10.96 -1.12
N ASN A 127 7.86 9.81 -0.45
CA ASN A 127 8.80 9.45 0.61
C ASN A 127 10.12 8.85 0.09
N GLN A 128 10.37 8.86 -1.23
CA GLN A 128 11.57 8.32 -1.89
C GLN A 128 11.87 6.84 -1.57
N LYS A 129 10.82 6.06 -1.31
CA LYS A 129 10.91 4.62 -0.98
C LYS A 129 10.84 3.71 -2.20
N LEU A 130 10.57 4.26 -3.39
CA LEU A 130 10.54 3.50 -4.64
C LEU A 130 11.89 3.56 -5.34
N ASP A 131 12.21 2.50 -6.06
CA ASP A 131 13.39 2.45 -6.90
C ASP A 131 13.26 3.36 -8.14
N PRO A 132 14.35 3.91 -8.69
CA PRO A 132 14.29 4.68 -9.93
C PRO A 132 13.85 3.77 -11.08
N VAL A 133 12.85 4.23 -11.83
CA VAL A 133 12.34 3.49 -12.99
C VAL A 133 13.01 3.99 -14.26
N ILE A 134 13.63 3.08 -15.01
CA ILE A 134 14.42 3.37 -16.20
C ILE A 134 13.87 2.56 -17.37
N GLY A 135 13.74 3.21 -18.52
CA GLY A 135 13.43 2.55 -19.79
C GLY A 135 11.97 2.15 -19.98
N ARG A 136 11.03 2.67 -19.19
CA ARG A 136 9.56 2.38 -19.29
C ARG A 136 8.71 3.57 -19.72
N ASP A 137 9.32 4.58 -20.34
CA ASP A 137 8.65 5.82 -20.71
C ASP A 137 7.51 5.65 -21.71
N ALA A 138 7.62 4.72 -22.65
CA ALA A 138 6.60 4.46 -23.66
C ALA A 138 5.37 3.81 -23.04
N GLU A 139 5.57 2.82 -22.19
CA GLU A 139 4.51 2.12 -21.47
C GLU A 139 3.78 3.07 -20.52
N ILE A 140 4.52 3.87 -19.74
CA ILE A 140 3.94 4.84 -18.80
C ILE A 140 3.10 5.88 -19.56
N ARG A 141 3.60 6.42 -20.67
CA ARG A 141 2.83 7.34 -21.53
C ARG A 141 1.58 6.69 -22.09
N ASN A 142 1.62 5.41 -22.45
CA ASN A 142 0.47 4.68 -22.94
C ASN A 142 -0.56 4.46 -21.82
N ILE A 143 -0.12 4.10 -20.60
CA ILE A 143 -0.97 4.00 -19.41
C ILE A 143 -1.69 5.33 -19.15
N ILE A 144 -0.96 6.45 -19.12
CA ILE A 144 -1.51 7.81 -18.94
C ILE A 144 -2.57 8.12 -20.01
N ARG A 145 -2.29 7.81 -21.29
CA ARG A 145 -3.24 8.00 -22.39
C ARG A 145 -4.51 7.19 -22.20
N ILE A 146 -4.39 5.94 -21.75
CA ILE A 146 -5.55 5.07 -21.53
C ILE A 146 -6.37 5.58 -20.34
N LEU A 147 -5.76 5.93 -19.22
CA LEU A 147 -6.43 6.49 -18.04
C LEU A 147 -7.21 7.78 -18.36
N SER A 148 -6.74 8.55 -19.33
CA SER A 148 -7.37 9.80 -19.78
C SER A 148 -8.54 9.59 -20.77
N ARG A 149 -8.86 8.35 -21.16
CA ARG A 149 -9.96 8.05 -22.09
C ARG A 149 -11.31 8.11 -21.40
N LYS A 150 -12.36 8.42 -22.17
CA LYS A 150 -13.76 8.37 -21.69
C LYS A 150 -14.26 6.93 -21.49
N THR A 151 -13.80 5.99 -22.30
CA THR A 151 -14.20 4.58 -22.28
C THR A 151 -12.96 3.70 -22.44
N LYS A 152 -12.99 2.46 -21.96
CA LYS A 152 -11.81 1.55 -21.91
C LYS A 152 -10.61 2.24 -21.27
N ASN A 153 -10.87 2.91 -20.16
CA ASN A 153 -9.91 3.72 -19.43
C ASN A 153 -9.15 2.95 -18.32
N ASN A 154 -9.25 1.63 -18.32
CA ASN A 154 -8.52 0.78 -17.40
C ASN A 154 -7.42 0.05 -18.19
N PRO A 155 -6.14 0.42 -18.03
CA PRO A 155 -5.04 -0.28 -18.66
C PRO A 155 -4.81 -1.64 -18.01
N VAL A 156 -4.42 -2.64 -18.79
CA VAL A 156 -3.89 -3.91 -18.29
C VAL A 156 -2.52 -4.15 -18.91
N LEU A 157 -1.51 -4.22 -18.05
CA LEU A 157 -0.14 -4.51 -18.45
C LEU A 157 -0.01 -6.00 -18.71
N ILE A 158 0.46 -6.33 -19.90
CA ILE A 158 0.62 -7.71 -20.34
C ILE A 158 2.09 -7.96 -20.63
N GLY A 159 2.67 -8.94 -19.98
CA GLY A 159 4.07 -9.32 -20.18
C GLY A 159 4.46 -10.49 -19.31
N GLU A 160 5.59 -11.07 -19.60
CA GLU A 160 6.12 -12.20 -18.84
C GLU A 160 6.50 -11.80 -17.40
N PRO A 161 6.61 -12.75 -16.47
CA PRO A 161 7.07 -12.48 -15.11
C PRO A 161 8.49 -11.85 -15.14
N GLY A 162 8.72 -10.84 -14.31
CA GLY A 162 10.05 -10.23 -14.16
C GLY A 162 10.43 -9.21 -15.23
N VAL A 163 9.56 -8.91 -16.24
CA VAL A 163 9.87 -7.89 -17.26
C VAL A 163 9.73 -6.45 -16.74
N GLY A 164 9.17 -6.22 -15.56
CA GLY A 164 9.05 -4.90 -14.95
C GLY A 164 7.67 -4.25 -15.10
N LYS A 165 6.57 -5.03 -15.09
CA LYS A 165 5.20 -4.50 -15.10
C LYS A 165 4.92 -3.60 -13.90
N THR A 166 5.27 -4.04 -12.71
CA THR A 166 5.10 -3.28 -11.46
C THR A 166 5.96 -2.02 -11.46
N ALA A 167 7.20 -2.10 -11.97
CA ALA A 167 8.09 -0.93 -12.12
C ALA A 167 7.46 0.17 -13.00
N ALA A 168 6.73 -0.18 -14.07
CA ALA A 168 6.03 0.82 -14.89
C ALA A 168 4.95 1.58 -14.08
N ILE A 169 4.29 0.94 -13.12
CA ILE A 169 3.30 1.61 -12.25
C ILE A 169 3.99 2.46 -11.19
N GLU A 170 5.11 2.00 -10.63
CA GLU A 170 5.95 2.80 -9.73
C GLU A 170 6.49 4.06 -10.44
N GLY A 171 6.89 3.91 -11.71
CA GLY A 171 7.28 5.05 -12.54
C GLY A 171 6.14 6.04 -12.81
N LEU A 172 4.90 5.55 -12.99
CA LEU A 172 3.73 6.42 -13.05
C LEU A 172 3.53 7.18 -11.73
N ALA A 173 3.67 6.50 -10.59
CA ALA A 173 3.56 7.16 -9.28
C ALA A 173 4.64 8.23 -9.08
N GLN A 174 5.88 7.99 -9.51
CA GLN A 174 6.95 8.98 -9.50
C GLN A 174 6.64 10.19 -10.38
N ARG A 175 6.06 9.99 -11.58
CA ARG A 175 5.63 11.08 -12.47
C ARG A 175 4.47 11.90 -11.90
N ILE A 176 3.54 11.27 -11.18
CA ILE A 176 2.47 11.99 -10.47
C ILE A 176 3.09 12.92 -9.43
N VAL A 177 4.04 12.44 -8.62
CA VAL A 177 4.73 13.25 -7.61
C VAL A 177 5.53 14.38 -8.24
N ALA A 178 6.19 14.13 -9.38
CA ALA A 178 6.94 15.14 -10.14
C ALA A 178 6.02 16.14 -10.89
N GLY A 179 4.71 15.89 -10.96
CA GLY A 179 3.77 16.71 -11.73
C GLY A 179 3.85 16.50 -13.25
N ASP A 180 4.60 15.48 -13.72
CA ASP A 180 4.78 15.14 -15.14
C ASP A 180 3.65 14.25 -15.66
N VAL A 181 2.42 14.68 -15.40
CA VAL A 181 1.18 14.01 -15.82
C VAL A 181 0.12 15.06 -16.15
N PRO A 182 -0.90 14.72 -16.97
CA PRO A 182 -2.05 15.60 -17.21
C PRO A 182 -2.74 16.03 -15.91
N GLU A 183 -3.39 17.21 -15.92
CA GLU A 183 -4.03 17.81 -14.75
C GLU A 183 -4.96 16.84 -14.00
N GLY A 184 -5.74 16.06 -14.73
CA GLY A 184 -6.66 15.08 -14.15
C GLY A 184 -6.01 13.91 -13.41
N LEU A 185 -4.67 13.75 -13.47
CA LEU A 185 -3.93 12.70 -12.78
C LEU A 185 -3.04 13.22 -11.64
N LYS A 186 -2.79 14.53 -11.54
CA LYS A 186 -1.87 15.12 -10.54
C LYS A 186 -2.26 14.85 -9.09
N GLU A 187 -3.56 14.84 -8.81
CA GLU A 187 -4.10 14.61 -7.46
C GLU A 187 -4.50 13.14 -7.21
N LYS A 188 -4.26 12.25 -8.19
CA LYS A 188 -4.62 10.85 -8.05
C LYS A 188 -3.63 10.10 -7.17
N LYS A 189 -4.15 9.11 -6.46
CA LYS A 189 -3.39 8.11 -5.71
C LYS A 189 -3.39 6.80 -6.48
N ILE A 190 -2.30 6.06 -6.41
CA ILE A 190 -2.24 4.70 -6.95
C ILE A 190 -2.14 3.77 -5.75
N PHE A 191 -3.21 3.03 -5.52
CA PHE A 191 -3.28 2.07 -4.44
C PHE A 191 -3.01 0.66 -4.96
N ALA A 192 -1.85 0.09 -4.59
CA ALA A 192 -1.47 -1.27 -4.93
C ALA A 192 -2.12 -2.26 -3.96
N LEU A 193 -2.99 -3.13 -4.47
CA LEU A 193 -3.71 -4.14 -3.70
C LEU A 193 -2.77 -5.31 -3.37
N ASP A 194 -2.66 -5.63 -2.09
CA ASP A 194 -1.92 -6.80 -1.62
C ASP A 194 -2.87 -8.02 -1.54
N MET A 195 -2.80 -8.88 -2.55
CA MET A 195 -3.57 -10.11 -2.61
C MET A 195 -3.20 -11.08 -1.48
N GLY A 196 -1.93 -11.10 -1.07
CA GLY A 196 -1.45 -11.93 0.04
C GLY A 196 -2.10 -11.51 1.37
N ALA A 197 -2.15 -10.21 1.65
CA ALA A 197 -2.79 -9.68 2.84
C ALA A 197 -4.31 -9.93 2.87
N LEU A 198 -4.97 -9.91 1.71
CA LEU A 198 -6.40 -10.24 1.61
C LEU A 198 -6.70 -11.70 1.95
N VAL A 199 -5.83 -12.63 1.54
CA VAL A 199 -5.98 -14.07 1.76
C VAL A 199 -5.44 -14.51 3.12
N ALA A 200 -4.40 -13.84 3.64
CA ALA A 200 -3.73 -14.21 4.88
C ALA A 200 -4.72 -14.29 6.07
N GLY A 201 -4.77 -15.45 6.71
CA GLY A 201 -5.64 -15.70 7.87
C GLY A 201 -7.14 -15.76 7.57
N ALA A 202 -7.57 -15.72 6.31
CA ALA A 202 -8.96 -15.97 5.93
C ALA A 202 -9.25 -17.47 6.08
N LYS A 203 -10.02 -17.85 7.09
CA LYS A 203 -10.39 -19.25 7.34
C LYS A 203 -11.47 -19.74 6.37
N TYR A 204 -12.28 -18.81 5.88
CA TYR A 204 -13.41 -19.09 4.99
C TYR A 204 -13.40 -18.14 3.81
N ARG A 205 -13.91 -18.59 2.68
CA ARG A 205 -14.07 -17.84 1.43
C ARG A 205 -14.77 -16.48 1.62
N GLY A 206 -15.80 -16.42 2.47
CA GLY A 206 -16.57 -15.22 2.74
C GLY A 206 -15.73 -14.08 3.32
N GLU A 207 -14.72 -14.40 4.13
CA GLU A 207 -13.83 -13.38 4.72
C GLU A 207 -12.98 -12.65 3.68
N PHE A 208 -12.48 -13.34 2.67
CA PHE A 208 -11.78 -12.71 1.54
C PHE A 208 -12.71 -11.78 0.75
N GLU A 209 -13.92 -12.27 0.43
CA GLU A 209 -14.92 -11.48 -0.32
C GLU A 209 -15.33 -10.23 0.47
N GLU A 210 -15.52 -10.32 1.77
CA GLU A 210 -15.82 -9.18 2.65
C GLU A 210 -14.67 -8.16 2.70
N ARG A 211 -13.42 -8.63 2.80
CA ARG A 211 -12.23 -7.75 2.80
C ARG A 211 -12.06 -7.02 1.48
N LEU A 212 -12.18 -7.74 0.36
CA LEU A 212 -12.12 -7.14 -0.97
C LEU A 212 -13.25 -6.14 -1.18
N LYS A 213 -14.49 -6.49 -0.76
CA LYS A 213 -15.63 -5.59 -0.80
C LYS A 213 -15.38 -4.30 -0.02
N ALA A 214 -14.82 -4.41 1.18
CA ALA A 214 -14.50 -3.24 2.00
C ALA A 214 -13.46 -2.33 1.31
N VAL A 215 -12.41 -2.89 0.69
CA VAL A 215 -11.44 -2.11 -0.11
C VAL A 215 -12.12 -1.42 -1.28
N LEU A 216 -12.94 -2.15 -2.05
CA LEU A 216 -13.63 -1.60 -3.22
C LEU A 216 -14.64 -0.49 -2.85
N GLU A 217 -15.32 -0.61 -1.72
CA GLU A 217 -16.21 0.44 -1.20
C GLU A 217 -15.43 1.70 -0.82
N GLU A 218 -14.24 1.58 -0.22
CA GLU A 218 -13.37 2.72 0.09
C GLU A 218 -12.85 3.39 -1.19
N VAL A 219 -12.41 2.61 -2.17
CA VAL A 219 -12.00 3.14 -3.48
C VAL A 219 -13.17 3.85 -4.17
N LYS A 220 -14.37 3.31 -4.10
CA LYS A 220 -15.58 3.96 -4.65
C LYS A 220 -15.90 5.29 -3.96
N LYS A 221 -15.80 5.35 -2.63
CA LYS A 221 -16.04 6.58 -1.84
C LYS A 221 -15.05 7.70 -2.18
N SER A 222 -13.86 7.37 -2.68
CA SER A 222 -12.88 8.36 -3.12
C SER A 222 -13.28 9.12 -4.39
N GLU A 223 -14.45 8.82 -4.99
CA GLU A 223 -14.98 9.48 -6.18
C GLU A 223 -13.97 9.56 -7.34
N GLY A 224 -13.16 8.51 -7.47
CA GLY A 224 -12.14 8.39 -8.52
C GLY A 224 -10.79 9.05 -8.20
N GLU A 225 -10.55 9.52 -6.98
CA GLU A 225 -9.22 9.99 -6.56
C GLU A 225 -8.22 8.83 -6.47
N ILE A 226 -8.69 7.61 -6.21
CA ILE A 226 -7.86 6.42 -6.09
C ILE A 226 -7.95 5.59 -7.37
N ILE A 227 -6.80 5.27 -7.94
CA ILE A 227 -6.62 4.30 -9.01
C ILE A 227 -6.15 3.01 -8.35
N LEU A 228 -6.93 1.92 -8.47
CA LEU A 228 -6.59 0.64 -7.90
C LEU A 228 -5.60 -0.10 -8.81
N PHE A 229 -4.42 -0.43 -8.32
CA PHE A 229 -3.49 -1.32 -9.02
C PHE A 229 -3.64 -2.76 -8.50
N ILE A 230 -3.86 -3.69 -9.40
CA ILE A 230 -4.02 -5.11 -9.11
C ILE A 230 -2.96 -5.88 -9.91
N ASP A 231 -1.94 -6.32 -9.22
CA ASP A 231 -1.01 -7.29 -9.80
C ASP A 231 -1.68 -8.68 -9.85
N GLU A 232 -1.31 -9.48 -10.83
CA GLU A 232 -1.93 -10.76 -11.10
C GLU A 232 -3.48 -10.69 -11.19
N LEU A 233 -3.99 -9.73 -11.96
CA LEU A 233 -5.43 -9.47 -12.11
C LEU A 233 -6.25 -10.73 -12.37
N HIS A 234 -5.66 -11.73 -13.04
CA HIS A 234 -6.30 -13.01 -13.34
C HIS A 234 -6.74 -13.76 -12.07
N LEU A 235 -6.07 -13.59 -10.93
CA LEU A 235 -6.46 -14.22 -9.66
C LEU A 235 -7.84 -13.74 -9.18
N ILE A 236 -8.20 -12.49 -9.49
CA ILE A 236 -9.48 -11.92 -9.10
C ILE A 236 -10.57 -12.28 -10.11
N VAL A 237 -10.26 -12.24 -11.42
CA VAL A 237 -11.27 -12.38 -12.48
C VAL A 237 -11.40 -13.81 -13.02
N GLY A 238 -10.37 -14.66 -12.86
CA GLY A 238 -10.27 -15.99 -13.48
C GLY A 238 -10.88 -17.14 -12.67
N VAL A 239 -11.03 -16.98 -11.39
CA VAL A 239 -11.28 -18.07 -10.43
C VAL A 239 -12.78 -18.49 -10.35
N GLY A 240 -13.63 -18.07 -11.30
CA GLY A 240 -15.08 -18.37 -11.28
C GLY A 240 -15.53 -19.64 -11.99
N LYS A 241 -14.63 -20.50 -12.51
CA LYS A 241 -15.01 -21.68 -13.34
C LYS A 241 -14.84 -23.03 -12.66
N THR A 242 -14.19 -23.10 -11.51
CA THR A 242 -14.11 -24.34 -10.72
C THR A 242 -14.99 -24.23 -9.49
N ASP A 243 -15.73 -25.28 -9.16
CA ASP A 243 -16.54 -25.37 -7.94
C ASP A 243 -15.68 -25.03 -6.71
N GLY A 244 -15.94 -23.89 -6.09
CA GLY A 244 -15.20 -23.40 -4.94
C GLY A 244 -14.33 -22.15 -5.15
N ALA A 245 -14.22 -21.62 -6.39
CA ALA A 245 -13.37 -20.49 -6.69
C ALA A 245 -14.01 -19.11 -6.42
N MET A 246 -13.17 -18.15 -6.04
CA MET A 246 -13.56 -16.79 -5.57
C MET A 246 -14.36 -15.99 -6.62
N ASN A 247 -15.55 -15.50 -6.25
CA ASN A 247 -16.39 -14.67 -7.12
C ASN A 247 -16.01 -13.18 -7.12
N ALA A 248 -14.74 -12.86 -6.85
CA ALA A 248 -14.26 -11.48 -6.78
C ALA A 248 -14.46 -10.71 -8.10
N GLY A 249 -14.36 -11.39 -9.25
CA GLY A 249 -14.65 -10.81 -10.55
C GLY A 249 -16.08 -10.27 -10.68
N ASN A 250 -17.05 -10.89 -10.02
CA ASN A 250 -18.43 -10.42 -10.04
C ASN A 250 -18.64 -9.13 -9.23
N MET A 251 -17.74 -8.80 -8.31
CA MET A 251 -17.75 -7.52 -7.57
C MET A 251 -17.13 -6.40 -8.40
N LEU A 252 -16.04 -6.68 -9.12
CA LEU A 252 -15.35 -5.69 -9.95
C LEU A 252 -16.16 -5.31 -11.21
N LYS A 253 -16.77 -6.29 -11.89
CA LYS A 253 -17.46 -6.08 -13.16
C LYS A 253 -18.54 -4.98 -13.12
N PRO A 254 -19.44 -4.94 -12.13
CA PRO A 254 -20.44 -3.87 -12.05
C PRO A 254 -19.82 -2.49 -11.82
N MET A 255 -18.79 -2.38 -10.99
CA MET A 255 -18.13 -1.12 -10.68
C MET A 255 -17.35 -0.58 -11.88
N LEU A 256 -16.62 -1.44 -12.60
CA LEU A 256 -15.97 -1.10 -13.87
C LEU A 256 -17.00 -0.71 -14.95
N ALA A 257 -18.15 -1.40 -14.98
CA ALA A 257 -19.20 -1.11 -15.95
C ALA A 257 -19.83 0.27 -15.73
N ARG A 258 -20.01 0.68 -14.48
CA ARG A 258 -20.56 2.00 -14.13
C ARG A 258 -19.54 3.12 -14.11
N GLY A 259 -18.22 2.80 -14.27
CA GLY A 259 -17.16 3.79 -14.16
C GLY A 259 -16.90 4.27 -12.71
N GLU A 260 -17.35 3.49 -11.73
CA GLU A 260 -17.16 3.76 -10.30
C GLU A 260 -15.76 3.35 -9.81
N LEU A 261 -15.05 2.58 -10.61
CA LEU A 261 -13.71 2.07 -10.32
C LEU A 261 -12.77 2.37 -11.48
N HIS A 262 -11.64 3.01 -11.18
CA HIS A 262 -10.50 3.10 -12.06
C HIS A 262 -9.45 2.06 -11.61
N CYS A 263 -9.04 1.20 -12.54
CA CYS A 263 -8.17 0.08 -12.23
C CYS A 263 -7.04 -0.04 -13.26
N ILE A 264 -5.86 -0.35 -12.77
CA ILE A 264 -4.72 -0.81 -13.59
C ILE A 264 -4.50 -2.27 -13.22
N GLY A 265 -4.52 -3.15 -14.20
CA GLY A 265 -4.20 -4.56 -13.98
C GLY A 265 -2.82 -4.92 -14.51
N ALA A 266 -2.21 -5.98 -13.97
CA ALA A 266 -1.05 -6.64 -14.56
C ALA A 266 -1.29 -8.14 -14.64
N THR A 267 -0.83 -8.79 -15.70
CA THR A 267 -0.99 -10.23 -15.93
C THR A 267 -0.05 -10.70 -17.03
N THR A 268 0.02 -12.01 -17.27
CA THR A 268 0.70 -12.57 -18.44
C THR A 268 -0.19 -12.59 -19.68
N LEU A 269 0.39 -12.83 -20.87
CA LEU A 269 -0.37 -12.87 -22.11
C LEU A 269 -1.37 -14.05 -22.14
N ASP A 270 -0.96 -15.21 -21.65
CA ASP A 270 -1.80 -16.39 -21.64
C ASP A 270 -2.99 -16.24 -20.69
N GLU A 271 -2.76 -15.68 -19.50
CA GLU A 271 -3.81 -15.39 -18.53
C GLU A 271 -4.76 -14.29 -19.02
N TYR A 272 -4.24 -13.26 -19.69
CA TYR A 272 -5.07 -12.25 -20.31
C TYR A 272 -6.03 -12.85 -21.33
N ARG A 273 -5.51 -13.69 -22.25
CA ARG A 273 -6.34 -14.39 -23.26
C ARG A 273 -7.34 -15.34 -22.63
N GLN A 274 -6.95 -16.02 -21.57
CA GLN A 274 -7.80 -17.01 -20.91
C GLN A 274 -8.94 -16.40 -20.10
N TYR A 275 -8.68 -15.32 -19.35
CA TYR A 275 -9.58 -14.82 -18.33
C TYR A 275 -10.19 -13.46 -18.62
N ILE A 276 -9.50 -12.57 -19.35
CA ILE A 276 -9.95 -11.21 -19.59
C ILE A 276 -10.53 -11.05 -20.99
N GLU A 277 -9.82 -11.49 -22.02
CA GLU A 277 -10.23 -11.32 -23.41
C GLU A 277 -11.53 -12.08 -23.74
N LYS A 278 -11.69 -13.27 -23.17
CA LYS A 278 -12.91 -14.09 -23.35
C LYS A 278 -14.13 -13.58 -22.60
N ASP A 279 -13.96 -12.70 -21.64
CA ASP A 279 -15.06 -12.10 -20.90
C ASP A 279 -15.44 -10.76 -21.54
N ALA A 280 -16.59 -10.75 -22.23
CA ALA A 280 -17.05 -9.59 -22.98
C ALA A 280 -17.24 -8.32 -22.09
N ALA A 281 -17.52 -8.48 -20.80
CA ALA A 281 -17.69 -7.36 -19.89
C ALA A 281 -16.34 -6.72 -19.56
N LEU A 282 -15.31 -7.53 -19.32
CA LEU A 282 -13.94 -7.08 -19.03
C LEU A 282 -13.23 -6.56 -20.28
N ALA A 283 -13.33 -7.27 -21.41
CA ALA A 283 -12.71 -6.87 -22.68
C ALA A 283 -13.17 -5.48 -23.18
N ARG A 284 -14.41 -5.07 -22.83
CA ARG A 284 -14.93 -3.74 -23.15
C ARG A 284 -14.44 -2.65 -22.20
N ARG A 285 -13.80 -2.99 -21.09
CA ARG A 285 -13.38 -2.05 -20.04
C ARG A 285 -11.87 -1.93 -19.93
N PHE A 286 -11.15 -3.01 -20.18
CA PHE A 286 -9.70 -3.05 -20.16
C PHE A 286 -9.10 -2.77 -21.55
N GLN A 287 -7.96 -2.08 -21.53
CA GLN A 287 -7.14 -1.83 -22.72
C GLN A 287 -5.75 -2.41 -22.48
N PRO A 288 -5.28 -3.36 -23.32
CA PRO A 288 -3.97 -3.98 -23.15
C PRO A 288 -2.83 -2.98 -23.43
N VAL A 289 -1.77 -3.09 -22.62
CA VAL A 289 -0.48 -2.43 -22.77
C VAL A 289 0.57 -3.51 -22.69
N MET A 290 1.26 -3.76 -23.80
CA MET A 290 2.36 -4.73 -23.85
C MET A 290 3.55 -4.16 -23.09
N VAL A 291 4.17 -5.01 -22.27
CA VAL A 291 5.42 -4.75 -21.54
C VAL A 291 6.39 -5.85 -21.94
N ASP A 292 7.19 -5.55 -22.94
CA ASP A 292 8.13 -6.50 -23.49
C ASP A 292 9.39 -6.65 -22.62
N GLU A 293 10.09 -7.78 -22.75
CA GLU A 293 11.40 -7.98 -22.14
C GLU A 293 12.38 -6.91 -22.67
N PRO A 294 13.07 -6.18 -21.77
CA PRO A 294 14.05 -5.17 -22.20
C PRO A 294 15.26 -5.84 -22.88
N THR A 295 15.91 -5.09 -23.75
CA THR A 295 17.17 -5.52 -24.36
C THR A 295 18.30 -5.62 -23.32
N VAL A 296 19.41 -6.26 -23.69
CA VAL A 296 20.60 -6.31 -22.82
C VAL A 296 21.11 -4.89 -22.53
N GLU A 297 21.11 -4.00 -23.50
CA GLU A 297 21.52 -2.60 -23.37
C GLU A 297 20.61 -1.82 -22.42
N ASP A 298 19.29 -2.00 -22.55
CA ASP A 298 18.31 -1.40 -21.63
C ASP A 298 18.50 -1.95 -20.22
N THR A 299 18.75 -3.25 -20.08
CA THR A 299 19.01 -3.90 -18.79
C THR A 299 20.27 -3.35 -18.12
N ILE A 300 21.35 -3.14 -18.86
CA ILE A 300 22.57 -2.51 -18.35
C ILE A 300 22.25 -1.10 -17.81
N SER A 301 21.43 -0.34 -18.52
CA SER A 301 20.99 0.99 -18.10
C SER A 301 20.16 0.94 -16.82
N ILE A 302 19.26 -0.04 -16.71
CA ILE A 302 18.47 -0.29 -15.49
C ILE A 302 19.40 -0.63 -14.33
N LEU A 303 20.32 -1.57 -14.49
CA LEU A 303 21.28 -1.97 -13.45
C LEU A 303 22.16 -0.79 -12.98
N ARG A 304 22.59 0.08 -13.92
CA ARG A 304 23.33 1.30 -13.57
C ARG A 304 22.52 2.24 -12.68
N GLY A 305 21.23 2.37 -12.96
CA GLY A 305 20.35 3.19 -12.14
C GLY A 305 20.07 2.61 -10.75
N LEU A 306 20.09 1.28 -10.61
CA LEU A 306 19.88 0.60 -9.34
C LEU A 306 21.18 0.45 -8.54
N LYS A 307 22.35 0.58 -9.16
CA LYS A 307 23.67 0.32 -8.61
C LYS A 307 23.88 0.92 -7.22
N GLU A 308 23.65 2.22 -7.07
CA GLU A 308 23.92 2.93 -5.82
C GLU A 308 23.11 2.36 -4.64
N ARG A 309 21.84 1.97 -4.88
CA ARG A 309 20.99 1.37 -3.85
C ARG A 309 21.49 0.01 -3.40
N TYR A 310 21.93 -0.84 -4.33
CA TYR A 310 22.52 -2.14 -4.03
C TYR A 310 23.87 -1.99 -3.32
N GLU A 311 24.72 -1.03 -3.73
CA GLU A 311 25.97 -0.71 -3.04
C GLU A 311 25.72 -0.29 -1.59
N VAL A 312 24.75 0.58 -1.35
CA VAL A 312 24.39 1.04 0.00
C VAL A 312 23.81 -0.11 0.85
N PHE A 313 22.92 -0.92 0.26
CA PHE A 313 22.28 -2.02 0.99
C PHE A 313 23.26 -3.12 1.42
N HIS A 314 24.13 -3.52 0.49
CA HIS A 314 25.10 -4.60 0.76
C HIS A 314 26.42 -4.11 1.37
N GLY A 315 26.73 -2.81 1.26
CA GLY A 315 28.02 -2.27 1.72
C GLY A 315 29.20 -2.68 0.85
N VAL A 316 28.96 -3.05 -0.41
CA VAL A 316 29.97 -3.48 -1.39
C VAL A 316 29.97 -2.55 -2.59
N LYS A 317 31.12 -2.46 -3.30
CA LYS A 317 31.20 -1.70 -4.55
C LYS A 317 30.97 -2.57 -5.77
N ILE A 318 30.11 -2.11 -6.66
CA ILE A 318 29.76 -2.80 -7.91
C ILE A 318 30.44 -2.10 -9.08
N THR A 319 31.26 -2.81 -9.83
CA THR A 319 31.91 -2.26 -11.02
C THR A 319 30.96 -2.23 -12.21
N ASP A 320 31.18 -1.33 -13.16
CA ASP A 320 30.35 -1.28 -14.39
C ASP A 320 30.48 -2.57 -15.21
N SER A 321 31.69 -3.15 -15.23
CA SER A 321 31.93 -4.45 -15.89
C SER A 321 31.10 -5.60 -15.28
N ALA A 322 30.87 -5.57 -13.96
CA ALA A 322 30.00 -6.56 -13.31
C ALA A 322 28.54 -6.42 -13.76
N LEU A 323 28.04 -5.19 -13.91
CA LEU A 323 26.68 -4.94 -14.41
C LEU A 323 26.51 -5.41 -15.85
N VAL A 324 27.49 -5.11 -16.71
CA VAL A 324 27.52 -5.60 -18.11
C VAL A 324 27.57 -7.12 -18.15
N ALA A 325 28.42 -7.74 -17.32
CA ALA A 325 28.50 -9.20 -17.21
C ALA A 325 27.19 -9.81 -16.72
N ALA A 326 26.56 -9.24 -15.68
CA ALA A 326 25.29 -9.71 -15.15
C ALA A 326 24.18 -9.72 -16.21
N ALA A 327 24.01 -8.63 -16.97
CA ALA A 327 23.03 -8.54 -18.05
C ALA A 327 23.33 -9.54 -19.19
N THR A 328 24.57 -9.62 -19.63
CA THR A 328 24.96 -10.46 -20.78
C THR A 328 24.91 -11.94 -20.44
N LEU A 329 25.45 -12.33 -19.27
CA LEU A 329 25.51 -13.74 -18.87
C LEU A 329 24.14 -14.27 -18.47
N SER A 330 23.32 -13.47 -17.74
CA SER A 330 21.96 -13.89 -17.42
C SER A 330 21.11 -14.06 -18.68
N HIS A 331 21.24 -13.18 -19.67
CA HIS A 331 20.54 -13.31 -20.94
C HIS A 331 20.93 -14.60 -21.67
N ARG A 332 22.22 -14.94 -21.66
CA ARG A 332 22.76 -16.09 -22.40
C ARG A 332 22.49 -17.44 -21.73
N TYR A 333 22.58 -17.50 -20.40
CA TYR A 333 22.61 -18.78 -19.68
C TYR A 333 21.37 -19.05 -18.83
N ILE A 334 20.59 -18.02 -18.46
CA ILE A 334 19.33 -18.20 -17.72
C ILE A 334 18.18 -18.04 -18.70
N THR A 335 17.63 -19.18 -19.17
CA THR A 335 16.63 -19.22 -20.24
C THR A 335 15.19 -19.33 -19.76
N ASP A 336 14.98 -19.67 -18.50
CA ASP A 336 13.69 -19.86 -17.84
C ASP A 336 13.14 -18.60 -17.16
N ARG A 337 13.91 -17.51 -17.18
CA ARG A 337 13.54 -16.21 -16.60
C ARG A 337 13.83 -15.09 -17.59
N PHE A 338 13.21 -13.93 -17.36
CA PHE A 338 13.28 -12.77 -18.23
C PHE A 338 14.11 -11.62 -17.65
N LEU A 339 14.69 -10.80 -18.53
CA LEU A 339 15.29 -9.53 -18.15
C LEU A 339 14.19 -8.51 -17.75
N PRO A 340 14.47 -7.56 -16.85
CA PRO A 340 15.74 -7.35 -16.15
C PRO A 340 15.88 -8.18 -14.87
N ASP A 341 14.82 -8.87 -14.42
CA ASP A 341 14.74 -9.54 -13.12
C ASP A 341 15.90 -10.52 -12.89
N LYS A 342 16.17 -11.42 -13.85
CA LYS A 342 17.28 -12.38 -13.73
C LYS A 342 18.66 -11.73 -13.62
N ALA A 343 18.87 -10.54 -14.21
CA ALA A 343 20.12 -9.82 -14.12
C ALA A 343 20.25 -9.07 -12.79
N ILE A 344 19.15 -8.49 -12.31
CA ILE A 344 19.07 -7.84 -10.99
C ILE A 344 19.37 -8.87 -9.88
N ASP A 345 18.70 -10.02 -9.94
CA ASP A 345 18.88 -11.12 -8.99
C ASP A 345 20.34 -11.63 -8.96
N LEU A 346 20.98 -11.73 -10.14
CA LEU A 346 22.38 -12.12 -10.22
C LEU A 346 23.31 -11.10 -9.53
N VAL A 347 23.04 -9.82 -9.67
CA VAL A 347 23.80 -8.75 -8.99
C VAL A 347 23.57 -8.83 -7.47
N ASP A 348 22.32 -8.98 -7.04
CA ASP A 348 21.94 -9.06 -5.64
C ASP A 348 22.61 -10.26 -4.95
N GLN A 349 22.54 -11.44 -5.56
CA GLN A 349 23.18 -12.65 -5.06
C GLN A 349 24.71 -12.52 -4.97
N ALA A 350 25.35 -11.94 -5.98
CA ALA A 350 26.79 -11.73 -5.98
C ALA A 350 27.22 -10.75 -4.86
N CYS A 351 26.47 -9.68 -4.65
CA CYS A 351 26.73 -8.73 -3.58
C CYS A 351 26.52 -9.38 -2.19
N ALA A 352 25.46 -10.16 -2.02
CA ALA A 352 25.17 -10.88 -0.79
C ALA A 352 26.28 -11.89 -0.45
N LEU A 353 26.78 -12.61 -1.46
CA LEU A 353 27.91 -13.54 -1.30
C LEU A 353 29.16 -12.82 -0.81
N ILE A 354 29.57 -11.75 -1.48
CA ILE A 354 30.75 -10.96 -1.08
C ILE A 354 30.60 -10.39 0.32
N LYS A 355 29.42 -9.85 0.66
CA LYS A 355 29.16 -9.34 2.00
C LYS A 355 29.29 -10.43 3.05
N THR A 356 28.74 -11.62 2.80
CA THR A 356 28.83 -12.76 3.70
C THR A 356 30.28 -13.21 3.91
N GLU A 357 31.08 -13.23 2.83
CA GLU A 357 32.50 -13.56 2.90
C GLU A 357 33.33 -12.51 3.66
N LEU A 358 32.97 -11.23 3.54
CA LEU A 358 33.62 -10.14 4.28
C LEU A 358 33.28 -10.16 5.79
N ASP A 359 32.02 -10.50 6.11
CA ASP A 359 31.51 -10.51 7.49
C ASP A 359 31.77 -11.85 8.21
N SER A 360 32.14 -12.92 7.51
CA SER A 360 32.40 -14.25 8.03
C SER A 360 33.79 -14.76 7.63
N MET A 361 34.17 -15.91 8.20
CA MET A 361 35.40 -16.60 7.78
C MET A 361 35.22 -17.09 6.34
N PRO A 362 36.19 -16.85 5.43
CA PRO A 362 36.08 -17.34 4.03
C PRO A 362 35.77 -18.85 3.99
N THR A 363 34.91 -19.24 3.05
CA THR A 363 34.35 -20.60 2.94
C THR A 363 35.44 -21.67 2.94
N GLU A 364 36.58 -21.41 2.28
CA GLU A 364 37.73 -22.32 2.25
C GLU A 364 38.37 -22.55 3.64
N LEU A 365 38.41 -21.50 4.45
CA LEU A 365 38.93 -21.61 5.82
C LEU A 365 37.92 -22.26 6.76
N ASP A 366 36.64 -22.02 6.60
CA ASP A 366 35.59 -22.66 7.40
C ASP A 366 35.50 -24.17 7.08
N GLU A 367 35.62 -24.55 5.81
CA GLU A 367 35.70 -25.95 5.40
C GLU A 367 36.93 -26.68 5.99
N GLN A 368 38.07 -26.03 5.96
CA GLN A 368 39.31 -26.58 6.59
C GLN A 368 39.14 -26.71 8.10
N ARG A 369 38.58 -25.71 8.75
CA ARG A 369 38.30 -25.74 10.18
C ARG A 369 37.37 -26.88 10.58
N ARG A 370 36.30 -27.07 9.78
CA ARG A 370 35.34 -28.19 10.01
C ARG A 370 35.95 -29.59 9.77
N LYS A 371 36.94 -29.68 8.89
CA LYS A 371 37.70 -30.94 8.69
C LYS A 371 38.69 -31.24 9.81
N ILE A 372 39.07 -30.24 10.58
CA ILE A 372 40.00 -30.38 11.72
C ILE A 372 39.26 -30.66 13.04
N MET A 373 37.96 -30.30 13.12
CA MET A 373 37.05 -30.67 14.22
C MET A 373 36.49 -32.06 14.03
#